data_c0e462bdce7788f1a9b30fb9d32c8191
#
_entry.id   c0e462bdce7788f1a9b30fb9d32c8191
#
_cell.length_a   1.000
_cell.length_b   1.000
_cell.length_c   1.000
_cell.angle_alpha   90.00
_cell.angle_beta   90.00
_cell.angle_gamma   90.00
#
_symmetry.space_group_name_H-M   'P 1'
#
loop_
_entity.id
_entity.type
_entity.pdbx_description
1 polymer ?
#
loop_
_entity_poly.entity_id
_entity_poly.type
_entity_poly.pdbx_seq_one_letter_code
_entity_poly.pdbx_strand_id
1 'polypeptide(L)'
;ILKDNEKNLIAQIANDNSEGQIVLSGKIEDLDKLIIILKENAIKNIKLPVSAPFHCSLMSKATSIMKEELDKINFKQGNNKLISNVTANEILDFNEIKDLLIKQIENRVRWRESVINMINNDVNHFIEIGPGKVLSGLVKRINREVKIDTINNQVDIEGLKI
;
A
#
# COMPACT_ATOMS: atom_id res chain seq x y z
N ILE A 1 -6.16 19.97 4.84
CA ILE A 1 -4.80 20.45 4.55
C ILE A 1 -4.37 20.05 3.14
N LEU A 2 -4.36 18.75 2.75
CA LEU A 2 -3.98 18.39 1.37
C LEU A 2 -4.92 19.00 0.35
N LYS A 3 -6.23 18.84 0.47
CA LYS A 3 -7.23 19.41 -0.44
C LYS A 3 -7.11 20.92 -0.58
N ASP A 4 -6.79 21.61 0.50
CA ASP A 4 -6.64 23.07 0.51
C ASP A 4 -5.38 23.56 -0.22
N ASN A 5 -4.39 22.66 -0.37
CA ASN A 5 -3.09 22.94 -0.98
C ASN A 5 -2.88 22.22 -2.33
N GLU A 6 -3.81 21.42 -2.82
CA GLU A 6 -3.69 20.64 -4.07
C GLU A 6 -3.30 21.47 -5.30
N LYS A 7 -3.70 22.74 -5.35
CA LYS A 7 -3.41 23.63 -6.48
C LYS A 7 -1.95 24.12 -6.50
N ASN A 8 -1.27 24.05 -5.36
CA ASN A 8 0.04 24.67 -5.16
C ASN A 8 1.16 23.69 -4.84
N LEU A 9 0.83 22.46 -4.49
CA LEU A 9 1.79 21.45 -4.07
C LEU A 9 1.59 20.12 -4.83
N ILE A 10 2.67 19.55 -5.35
CA ILE A 10 2.67 18.19 -5.87
C ILE A 10 2.98 17.24 -4.71
N ALA A 11 1.94 16.93 -3.92
CA ALA A 11 1.97 15.98 -2.82
C ALA A 11 0.68 15.17 -2.81
N GLN A 12 0.81 13.84 -2.80
CA GLN A 12 -0.30 12.89 -2.88
C GLN A 12 -0.22 11.87 -1.74
N ILE A 13 -1.35 11.30 -1.36
CA ILE A 13 -1.35 10.17 -0.43
C ILE A 13 -0.84 8.94 -1.16
N ALA A 14 0.33 8.45 -0.75
CA ALA A 14 0.94 7.24 -1.28
C ALA A 14 0.40 5.98 -0.61
N ASN A 15 0.28 5.99 0.74
CA ASN A 15 -0.27 4.86 1.47
C ASN A 15 -1.25 5.33 2.56
N ASP A 16 -2.38 4.64 2.67
CA ASP A 16 -3.26 4.68 3.82
C ASP A 16 -3.07 3.35 4.58
N ASN A 17 -2.16 3.39 5.57
CA ASN A 17 -1.68 2.18 6.23
C ASN A 17 -2.54 1.75 7.44
N SER A 18 -3.00 2.71 8.23
CA SER A 18 -3.87 2.49 9.40
C SER A 18 -4.42 3.82 9.87
N GLU A 19 -5.36 3.81 10.81
CA GLU A 19 -5.81 5.03 11.43
C GLU A 19 -4.64 5.81 12.04
N GLY A 20 -4.53 7.09 11.69
CA GLY A 20 -3.43 7.95 12.12
C GLY A 20 -2.07 7.71 11.44
N GLN A 21 -1.97 6.80 10.46
CA GLN A 21 -0.73 6.54 9.75
C GLN A 21 -0.91 6.59 8.22
N ILE A 22 -0.55 7.72 7.64
CA ILE A 22 -0.60 7.99 6.19
C ILE A 22 0.82 8.30 5.71
N VAL A 23 1.17 7.83 4.51
CA VAL A 23 2.41 8.20 3.82
C VAL A 23 2.06 9.16 2.68
N LEU A 24 2.82 10.24 2.59
CA LEU A 24 2.73 11.22 1.50
C LEU A 24 3.92 11.08 0.58
N SER A 25 3.69 11.27 -0.71
CA SER A 25 4.69 11.23 -1.77
C SER A 25 4.51 12.42 -2.71
N GLY A 26 5.61 12.97 -3.23
CA GLY A 26 5.56 14.15 -4.09
C GLY A 26 6.94 14.73 -4.37
N LYS A 27 6.97 15.97 -4.86
CA LYS A 27 8.22 16.73 -5.01
C LYS A 27 8.80 17.07 -3.65
N ILE A 28 10.12 16.99 -3.53
CA ILE A 28 10.83 17.24 -2.25
C ILE A 28 10.50 18.64 -1.73
N GLU A 29 10.57 19.66 -2.59
CA GLU A 29 10.32 21.06 -2.20
C GLU A 29 8.88 21.27 -1.69
N ASP A 30 7.93 20.53 -2.27
CA ASP A 30 6.52 20.64 -1.90
C ASP A 30 6.22 19.83 -0.62
N LEU A 31 6.89 18.69 -0.43
CA LEU A 31 6.83 17.94 0.81
C LEU A 31 7.47 18.73 1.97
N ASP A 32 8.59 19.44 1.74
CA ASP A 32 9.22 20.25 2.77
C ASP A 32 8.32 21.43 3.20
N LYS A 33 7.59 22.07 2.27
CA LYS A 33 6.56 23.07 2.60
C LYS A 33 5.41 22.44 3.39
N LEU A 34 4.95 21.26 2.98
CA LEU A 34 3.88 20.57 3.66
C LEU A 34 4.25 20.16 5.08
N ILE A 35 5.50 19.77 5.33
CA ILE A 35 6.03 19.47 6.67
C ILE A 35 5.86 20.69 7.62
N ILE A 36 6.08 21.90 7.12
CA ILE A 36 5.89 23.12 7.91
C ILE A 36 4.42 23.28 8.28
N ILE A 37 3.53 23.16 7.29
CA ILE A 37 2.07 23.26 7.49
C ILE A 37 1.58 22.20 8.50
N LEU A 38 2.07 20.98 8.38
CA LEU A 38 1.71 19.88 9.30
C LEU A 38 2.17 20.18 10.74
N LYS A 39 3.36 20.73 10.91
CA LYS A 39 3.87 21.15 12.24
C LYS A 39 3.04 22.26 12.85
N GLU A 40 2.67 23.29 12.08
CA GLU A 40 1.79 24.38 12.51
C GLU A 40 0.42 23.87 12.97
N ASN A 41 -0.05 22.77 12.38
CA ASN A 41 -1.32 22.10 12.76
C ASN A 41 -1.11 21.00 13.83
N ALA A 42 0.04 20.94 14.50
CA ALA A 42 0.38 19.93 15.51
C ALA A 42 0.28 18.46 15.02
N ILE A 43 0.45 18.24 13.71
CA ILE A 43 0.44 16.90 13.12
C ILE A 43 1.87 16.35 13.11
N LYS A 44 2.09 15.28 13.86
CA LYS A 44 3.38 14.58 13.92
C LYS A 44 3.72 14.00 12.55
N ASN A 45 4.92 14.27 12.07
CA ASN A 45 5.42 13.77 10.80
C ASN A 45 6.90 13.42 10.86
N ILE A 46 7.34 12.51 9.99
CA ILE A 46 8.74 12.11 9.81
C ILE A 46 9.03 11.97 8.33
N LYS A 47 10.23 12.38 7.91
CA LYS A 47 10.71 12.17 6.53
C LYS A 47 11.25 10.74 6.41
N LEU A 48 10.76 9.98 5.43
CA LEU A 48 11.23 8.62 5.18
C LEU A 48 12.50 8.64 4.31
N PRO A 49 13.48 7.78 4.57
CA PRO A 49 14.71 7.67 3.78
C PRO A 49 14.47 6.85 2.49
N VAL A 50 13.61 7.36 1.61
CA VAL A 50 13.28 6.73 0.31
C VAL A 50 13.79 7.59 -0.84
N SER A 51 14.19 6.96 -1.94
CA SER A 51 14.84 7.61 -3.08
C SER A 51 13.89 7.99 -4.23
N ALA A 52 12.63 7.56 -4.18
CA ALA A 52 11.67 7.81 -5.25
C ALA A 52 10.28 8.14 -4.70
N PRO A 53 9.49 8.94 -5.45
CA PRO A 53 8.13 9.34 -5.06
C PRO A 53 7.12 8.24 -5.39
N PHE A 54 7.24 7.06 -4.75
CA PHE A 54 6.36 5.92 -5.00
C PHE A 54 4.88 6.27 -4.76
N HIS A 55 4.01 5.63 -5.53
CA HIS A 55 2.55 5.73 -5.43
C HIS A 55 2.03 7.16 -5.64
N CYS A 56 2.64 7.92 -6.55
CA CYS A 56 2.13 9.22 -6.99
C CYS A 56 2.40 9.44 -8.48
N SER A 57 1.78 10.46 -9.06
CA SER A 57 1.83 10.77 -10.49
C SER A 57 3.23 11.04 -11.05
N LEU A 58 4.21 11.34 -10.19
CA LEU A 58 5.60 11.52 -10.61
C LEU A 58 6.28 10.21 -11.06
N MET A 59 5.63 9.06 -10.82
CA MET A 59 6.11 7.73 -11.26
C MET A 59 5.68 7.39 -12.70
N SER A 60 5.02 8.29 -13.43
CA SER A 60 4.45 8.03 -14.77
C SER A 60 5.47 7.43 -15.78
N LYS A 61 6.73 7.86 -15.70
CA LYS A 61 7.79 7.29 -16.56
C LYS A 61 8.06 5.81 -16.22
N ALA A 62 8.08 5.46 -14.93
CA ALA A 62 8.23 4.07 -14.50
C ALA A 62 6.99 3.24 -14.85
N THR A 63 5.81 3.83 -14.78
CA THR A 63 4.54 3.21 -15.21
C THR A 63 4.59 2.80 -16.68
N SER A 64 5.10 3.68 -17.56
CA SER A 64 5.21 3.38 -18.99
C SER A 64 6.14 2.20 -19.25
N ILE A 65 7.31 2.17 -18.60
CA ILE A 65 8.28 1.08 -18.72
C ILE A 65 7.69 -0.23 -18.19
N MET A 66 7.06 -0.20 -17.02
CA MET A 66 6.45 -1.38 -16.43
C MET A 66 5.31 -1.94 -17.28
N LYS A 67 4.52 -1.05 -17.92
CA LYS A 67 3.48 -1.48 -18.85
C LYS A 67 4.05 -2.28 -20.02
N GLU A 68 5.13 -1.80 -20.64
CA GLU A 68 5.80 -2.51 -21.73
C GLU A 68 6.31 -3.89 -21.30
N GLU A 69 6.83 -4.01 -20.07
CA GLU A 69 7.31 -5.28 -19.54
C GLU A 69 6.16 -6.23 -19.18
N LEU A 70 5.10 -5.73 -18.57
CA LEU A 70 3.91 -6.53 -18.23
C LEU A 70 3.12 -6.99 -19.47
N ASP A 71 3.20 -6.24 -20.57
CA ASP A 71 2.59 -6.64 -21.84
C ASP A 71 3.23 -7.91 -22.44
N LYS A 72 4.47 -8.22 -22.07
CA LYS A 72 5.20 -9.42 -22.49
C LYS A 72 4.86 -10.65 -21.65
N ILE A 73 4.21 -10.45 -20.48
CA ILE A 73 3.92 -11.51 -19.51
C ILE A 73 2.56 -12.13 -19.79
N ASN A 74 2.53 -13.46 -19.88
CA ASN A 74 1.28 -14.21 -19.91
C ASN A 74 0.84 -14.53 -18.49
N PHE A 75 -0.17 -13.80 -18.00
CA PHE A 75 -0.78 -14.05 -16.70
C PHE A 75 -1.61 -15.34 -16.75
N LYS A 76 -1.47 -16.17 -15.72
CA LYS A 76 -2.27 -17.37 -15.56
C LYS A 76 -3.26 -17.16 -14.42
N GLN A 77 -4.48 -17.62 -14.62
CA GLN A 77 -5.50 -17.56 -13.58
C GLN A 77 -5.05 -18.41 -12.38
N GLY A 78 -5.07 -17.78 -11.20
CA GLY A 78 -4.84 -18.46 -9.92
C GLY A 78 -6.12 -19.00 -9.31
N ASN A 79 -5.97 -19.85 -8.29
CA ASN A 79 -7.11 -20.40 -7.54
C ASN A 79 -7.43 -19.55 -6.29
N ASN A 80 -6.56 -18.62 -5.93
CA ASN A 80 -6.69 -17.81 -4.73
C ASN A 80 -7.27 -16.44 -5.07
N LYS A 81 -8.04 -15.89 -4.12
CA LYS A 81 -8.54 -14.53 -4.18
C LYS A 81 -7.36 -13.55 -4.06
N LEU A 82 -7.41 -12.48 -4.83
CA LEU A 82 -6.42 -11.42 -4.83
C LEU A 82 -7.09 -10.09 -4.53
N ILE A 83 -6.58 -9.38 -3.53
CA ILE A 83 -7.04 -8.03 -3.20
C ILE A 83 -6.12 -7.01 -3.84
N SER A 84 -6.69 -6.09 -4.62
CA SER A 84 -5.93 -5.02 -5.25
C SER A 84 -5.63 -3.87 -4.27
N ASN A 85 -4.39 -3.41 -4.25
CA ASN A 85 -4.01 -2.20 -3.51
C ASN A 85 -4.72 -0.93 -4.00
N VAL A 86 -5.12 -0.90 -5.27
CA VAL A 86 -5.76 0.27 -5.90
C VAL A 86 -7.24 0.36 -5.56
N THR A 87 -7.95 -0.76 -5.60
CA THR A 87 -9.40 -0.81 -5.37
C THR A 87 -9.76 -1.17 -3.93
N ALA A 88 -8.83 -1.77 -3.18
CA ALA A 88 -9.04 -2.37 -1.86
C ALA A 88 -10.08 -3.51 -1.88
N ASN A 89 -10.39 -4.05 -3.05
CA ASN A 89 -11.38 -5.12 -3.26
C ASN A 89 -10.75 -6.33 -3.91
N GLU A 90 -11.48 -7.46 -3.84
CA GLU A 90 -11.17 -8.67 -4.61
C GLU A 90 -11.22 -8.37 -6.11
N ILE A 91 -10.25 -8.88 -6.84
CA ILE A 91 -10.23 -8.84 -8.30
C ILE A 91 -11.08 -10.02 -8.79
N LEU A 92 -12.23 -9.69 -9.35
CA LEU A 92 -13.20 -10.69 -9.84
C LEU A 92 -12.90 -11.11 -11.28
N ASP A 93 -12.44 -10.17 -12.11
CA ASP A 93 -11.99 -10.45 -13.46
C ASP A 93 -10.46 -10.50 -13.53
N PHE A 94 -9.94 -11.69 -13.80
CA PHE A 94 -8.51 -11.92 -13.93
C PHE A 94 -7.84 -11.04 -14.99
N ASN A 95 -8.56 -10.65 -16.02
CA ASN A 95 -8.03 -9.77 -17.08
C ASN A 95 -7.69 -8.36 -16.56
N GLU A 96 -8.27 -7.93 -15.45
CA GLU A 96 -7.99 -6.64 -14.82
C GLU A 96 -6.64 -6.60 -14.06
N ILE A 97 -6.05 -7.77 -13.75
CA ILE A 97 -4.83 -7.86 -12.93
C ILE A 97 -3.71 -6.99 -13.51
N LYS A 98 -3.45 -7.10 -14.81
CA LYS A 98 -2.38 -6.34 -15.46
C LYS A 98 -2.59 -4.83 -15.28
N ASP A 99 -3.79 -4.36 -15.58
CA ASP A 99 -4.13 -2.94 -15.46
C ASP A 99 -4.02 -2.44 -14.02
N LEU A 100 -4.44 -3.24 -13.04
CA LEU A 100 -4.33 -2.90 -11.64
C LEU A 100 -2.88 -2.89 -11.14
N LEU A 101 -2.03 -3.79 -11.64
CA LEU A 101 -0.58 -3.78 -11.37
C LEU A 101 0.10 -2.54 -11.95
N ILE A 102 -0.30 -2.09 -13.13
CA ILE A 102 0.20 -0.86 -13.74
C ILE A 102 -0.29 0.35 -12.94
N LYS A 103 -1.58 0.42 -12.65
CA LYS A 103 -2.20 1.54 -11.92
C LYS A 103 -1.61 1.73 -10.52
N GLN A 104 -1.24 0.67 -9.79
CA GLN A 104 -0.73 0.80 -8.43
C GLN A 104 0.61 1.55 -8.34
N ILE A 105 1.38 1.68 -9.44
CA ILE A 105 2.66 2.39 -9.46
C ILE A 105 2.47 3.87 -9.13
N GLU A 106 1.38 4.48 -9.63
CA GLU A 106 1.05 5.89 -9.42
C GLU A 106 -0.08 6.11 -8.41
N ASN A 107 -0.81 5.06 -8.02
CA ASN A 107 -1.98 5.20 -7.17
C ASN A 107 -1.71 4.78 -5.73
N ARG A 108 -2.47 5.39 -4.83
CA ARG A 108 -2.45 5.13 -3.41
C ARG A 108 -2.62 3.65 -3.08
N VAL A 109 -1.78 3.14 -2.21
CA VAL A 109 -1.97 1.84 -1.55
C VAL A 109 -3.06 2.00 -0.47
N ARG A 110 -4.20 1.37 -0.66
CA ARG A 110 -5.37 1.41 0.22
C ARG A 110 -5.31 0.24 1.23
N TRP A 111 -4.17 0.12 1.94
CA TRP A 111 -3.90 -1.02 2.82
C TRP A 111 -4.95 -1.18 3.92
N ARG A 112 -5.26 -0.09 4.63
CA ARG A 112 -6.27 -0.10 5.70
C ARG A 112 -7.63 -0.59 5.19
N GLU A 113 -8.08 -0.06 4.07
CA GLU A 113 -9.35 -0.45 3.46
C GLU A 113 -9.32 -1.92 3.01
N SER A 114 -8.20 -2.40 2.45
CA SER A 114 -8.01 -3.80 2.05
C SER A 114 -8.13 -4.74 3.24
N VAL A 115 -7.47 -4.43 4.35
CA VAL A 115 -7.54 -5.25 5.58
C VAL A 115 -8.95 -5.26 6.15
N ILE A 116 -9.61 -4.09 6.24
CA ILE A 116 -11.00 -4.00 6.73
C ILE A 116 -11.93 -4.82 5.82
N ASN A 117 -11.77 -4.72 4.51
CA ASN A 117 -12.58 -5.50 3.57
C ASN A 117 -12.37 -7.01 3.74
N MET A 118 -11.13 -7.47 3.90
CA MET A 118 -10.85 -8.88 4.17
C MET A 118 -11.51 -9.35 5.47
N ILE A 119 -11.41 -8.59 6.55
CA ILE A 119 -12.04 -8.91 7.83
C ILE A 119 -13.57 -8.98 7.72
N ASN A 120 -14.18 -8.04 7.00
CA ASN A 120 -15.63 -8.04 6.75
C ASN A 120 -16.10 -9.22 5.88
N ASN A 121 -15.17 -9.91 5.21
CA ASN A 121 -15.39 -11.14 4.46
C ASN A 121 -14.81 -12.37 5.17
N ASP A 122 -14.87 -12.37 6.50
CA ASP A 122 -14.56 -13.50 7.39
C ASP A 122 -13.07 -13.91 7.43
N VAL A 123 -12.15 -13.09 6.92
CA VAL A 123 -10.72 -13.32 7.11
C VAL A 123 -10.34 -12.95 8.57
N ASN A 124 -10.00 -13.95 9.35
CA ASN A 124 -9.66 -13.81 10.77
C ASN A 124 -8.20 -14.21 11.10
N HIS A 125 -7.45 -14.69 10.11
CA HIS A 125 -6.06 -15.08 10.24
C HIS A 125 -5.22 -14.49 9.10
N PHE A 126 -4.21 -13.71 9.45
CA PHE A 126 -3.27 -13.08 8.52
C PHE A 126 -1.88 -13.69 8.68
N ILE A 127 -1.23 -13.99 7.58
CA ILE A 127 0.13 -14.53 7.58
C ILE A 127 1.00 -13.62 6.71
N GLU A 128 1.95 -12.91 7.33
CA GLU A 128 2.94 -12.12 6.60
C GLU A 128 4.12 -13.01 6.21
N ILE A 129 4.35 -13.15 4.91
CA ILE A 129 5.45 -13.95 4.37
C ILE A 129 6.50 -13.01 3.80
N GLY A 130 7.71 -13.04 4.39
CA GLY A 130 8.82 -12.20 3.97
C GLY A 130 9.60 -11.63 5.17
N PRO A 131 10.65 -10.83 4.91
CA PRO A 131 11.50 -10.30 5.96
C PRO A 131 10.78 -9.22 6.78
N GLY A 132 10.77 -9.40 8.09
CA GLY A 132 10.23 -8.41 9.03
C GLY A 132 8.81 -8.68 9.52
N LYS A 133 8.16 -7.64 10.05
CA LYS A 133 6.82 -7.69 10.69
C LYS A 133 6.04 -6.40 10.47
N VAL A 134 6.28 -5.73 9.35
CA VAL A 134 5.70 -4.40 9.10
C VAL A 134 4.19 -4.49 8.86
N LEU A 135 3.78 -5.38 7.95
CA LEU A 135 2.37 -5.54 7.60
C LEU A 135 1.57 -6.14 8.78
N SER A 136 2.14 -7.11 9.49
CA SER A 136 1.59 -7.65 10.73
C SER A 136 1.33 -6.57 11.77
N GLY A 137 2.27 -5.65 11.94
CA GLY A 137 2.11 -4.50 12.82
C GLY A 137 0.99 -3.55 12.39
N LEU A 138 0.79 -3.37 11.09
CA LEU A 138 -0.31 -2.57 10.53
C LEU A 138 -1.67 -3.27 10.71
N VAL A 139 -1.76 -4.57 10.41
CA VAL A 139 -2.98 -5.36 10.65
C VAL A 139 -3.40 -5.27 12.10
N LYS A 140 -2.46 -5.44 13.06
CA LYS A 140 -2.75 -5.37 14.49
C LYS A 140 -3.24 -4.00 14.96
N ARG A 141 -2.85 -2.91 14.27
CA ARG A 141 -3.37 -1.57 14.55
C ARG A 141 -4.79 -1.38 14.04
N ILE A 142 -5.13 -2.05 12.93
CA ILE A 142 -6.46 -1.99 12.32
C ILE A 142 -7.44 -2.84 13.13
N ASN A 143 -7.05 -4.08 13.47
CA ASN A 143 -7.86 -4.99 14.28
C ASN A 143 -6.96 -5.86 15.17
N ARG A 144 -7.22 -5.86 16.50
CA ARG A 144 -6.43 -6.60 17.49
C ARG A 144 -6.91 -8.02 17.72
N GLU A 145 -8.11 -8.35 17.25
CA GLU A 145 -8.76 -9.63 17.49
C GLU A 145 -8.38 -10.71 16.48
N VAL A 146 -7.87 -10.30 15.30
CA VAL A 146 -7.44 -11.25 14.28
C VAL A 146 -6.15 -11.96 14.66
N LYS A 147 -6.03 -13.22 14.28
CA LYS A 147 -4.79 -14.00 14.42
C LYS A 147 -3.76 -13.50 13.41
N ILE A 148 -2.50 -13.38 13.84
CA ILE A 148 -1.41 -12.90 12.99
C ILE A 148 -0.19 -13.78 13.21
N ASP A 149 0.33 -14.35 12.13
CA ASP A 149 1.60 -15.08 12.10
C ASP A 149 2.56 -14.42 11.10
N THR A 150 3.85 -14.63 11.29
CA THR A 150 4.91 -14.13 10.40
C THR A 150 5.82 -15.28 10.02
N ILE A 151 6.17 -15.38 8.73
CA ILE A 151 7.07 -16.38 8.18
C ILE A 151 8.26 -15.65 7.55
N ASN A 152 9.40 -15.69 8.23
CA ASN A 152 10.64 -15.07 7.78
C ASN A 152 11.68 -16.10 7.32
N ASN A 153 11.50 -17.36 7.69
CA ASN A 153 12.41 -18.46 7.41
C ASN A 153 11.67 -19.81 7.45
N GLN A 154 12.38 -20.90 7.14
CA GLN A 154 11.81 -22.25 7.07
C GLN A 154 11.27 -22.75 8.43
N VAL A 155 11.95 -22.42 9.53
CA VAL A 155 11.50 -22.85 10.88
C VAL A 155 10.14 -22.27 11.23
N ASP A 156 9.86 -21.05 10.78
CA ASP A 156 8.55 -20.41 11.00
C ASP A 156 7.43 -21.18 10.26
N ILE A 157 7.74 -21.78 9.10
CA ILE A 157 6.76 -22.61 8.35
C ILE A 157 6.44 -23.87 9.14
N GLU A 158 7.45 -24.53 9.72
CA GLU A 158 7.28 -25.76 10.49
C GLU A 158 6.51 -25.51 11.79
N GLY A 159 6.62 -24.30 12.36
CA GLY A 159 5.90 -23.86 13.55
C GLY A 159 4.47 -23.38 13.30
N LEU A 160 4.08 -23.16 12.03
CA LEU A 160 2.78 -22.62 11.69
C LEU A 160 1.66 -23.64 11.94
N LYS A 161 0.72 -23.28 12.83
CA LYS A 161 -0.50 -24.05 13.08
C LYS A 161 -1.67 -23.38 12.35
N ILE A 162 -2.04 -23.91 11.21
CA ILE A 162 -3.18 -23.48 10.41
C ILE A 162 -4.44 -24.16 10.90
#